data_962fbe489a6978286615dbe063299be3
#
_entry.id   962fbe489a6978286615dbe063299be3
#
_cell.length_a   1.000
_cell.length_b   1.000
_cell.length_c   1.000
_cell.angle_alpha   90.00
_cell.angle_beta   90.00
_cell.angle_gamma   90.00
#
_symmetry.space_group_name_H-M   'P 1'
#
loop_
_entity.id
_entity.type
_entity.pdbx_description
1 polymer ?
#
loop_
_entity_poly.entity_id
_entity_poly.type
_entity_poly.pdbx_seq_one_letter_code
_entity_poly.pdbx_strand_id
1 'polypeptide(L)'
;ILTMLQDVLGEDGFWRSIKDYTIKNKLKTVETVDLKKSIENTTGQNLDWFFNQWLYEPGFPEYEVSWNYNQRMKELSIHVKQIQDLKTTSLFKMPIRILIDNGKKEEHIIWVEDLDSVFKINSNKRPKMVIFNSGMRVPSILKTNKSVADLRYQLKNAPNALDRIWAAQELSKKKGRKIVEYALLECAQNDSFWA
;
A
#
# COMPACT_ATOMS: atom_id res chain seq x y z
N ILE A 1 -7.81 3.31 9.16
CA ILE A 1 -8.65 4.37 8.57
C ILE A 1 -7.89 5.70 8.51
N LEU A 2 -7.39 6.26 9.61
CA LEU A 2 -6.73 7.58 9.60
C LEU A 2 -5.49 7.64 8.70
N THR A 3 -4.69 6.58 8.67
CA THR A 3 -3.53 6.46 7.76
C THR A 3 -3.95 6.51 6.29
N MET A 4 -5.06 5.86 5.95
CA MET A 4 -5.63 5.89 4.60
C MET A 4 -6.19 7.27 4.26
N LEU A 5 -6.85 7.94 5.20
CA LEU A 5 -7.30 9.32 5.02
C LEU A 5 -6.13 10.28 4.76
N GLN A 6 -5.01 10.08 5.43
CA GLN A 6 -3.80 10.88 5.17
C GLN A 6 -3.29 10.70 3.73
N ASP A 7 -3.34 9.48 3.19
CA ASP A 7 -2.96 9.24 1.79
C ASP A 7 -3.96 9.83 0.79
N VAL A 8 -5.25 9.87 1.13
CA VAL A 8 -6.30 10.48 0.30
C VAL A 8 -6.20 12.01 0.29
N LEU A 9 -5.99 12.63 1.46
CA LEU A 9 -6.03 14.08 1.65
C LEU A 9 -4.68 14.76 1.44
N GLY A 10 -3.60 13.99 1.45
CA GLY A 10 -2.25 14.50 1.59
C GLY A 10 -1.94 14.98 3.01
N GLU A 11 -0.67 15.21 3.29
CA GLU A 11 -0.16 15.56 4.63
C GLU A 11 -0.82 16.83 5.17
N ASP A 12 -0.80 17.91 4.40
CA ASP A 12 -1.34 19.21 4.82
C ASP A 12 -2.86 19.18 5.00
N GLY A 13 -3.60 18.62 4.05
CA GLY A 13 -5.06 18.49 4.12
C GLY A 13 -5.49 17.68 5.34
N PHE A 14 -4.80 16.58 5.61
CA PHE A 14 -5.08 15.73 6.76
C PHE A 14 -4.86 16.47 8.08
N TRP A 15 -3.70 17.06 8.30
CA TRP A 15 -3.41 17.72 9.57
C TRP A 15 -4.24 18.97 9.83
N ARG A 16 -4.56 19.75 8.79
CA ARG A 16 -5.52 20.85 8.91
C ARG A 16 -6.89 20.36 9.34
N SER A 17 -7.36 19.26 8.78
CA SER A 17 -8.67 18.68 9.11
C SER A 17 -8.72 18.14 10.54
N ILE A 18 -7.69 17.43 10.97
CA ILE A 18 -7.60 16.92 12.35
C ILE A 18 -7.56 18.07 13.36
N LYS A 19 -6.82 19.15 13.06
CA LYS A 19 -6.77 20.34 13.90
C LYS A 19 -8.16 21.01 14.01
N ASP A 20 -8.85 21.21 12.89
CA ASP A 20 -10.20 21.79 12.88
C ASP A 20 -11.18 20.93 13.69
N TYR A 21 -11.15 19.62 13.45
CA TYR A 21 -11.98 18.65 14.17
C TYR A 21 -11.75 18.72 15.69
N THR A 22 -10.50 18.71 16.14
CA THR A 22 -10.18 18.71 17.57
C THR A 22 -10.54 20.03 18.25
N ILE A 23 -10.39 21.16 17.58
CA ILE A 23 -10.76 22.48 18.12
C ILE A 23 -12.28 22.61 18.26
N LYS A 24 -13.03 22.28 17.22
CA LYS A 24 -14.49 22.42 17.16
C LYS A 24 -15.22 21.48 18.12
N ASN A 25 -14.65 20.31 18.36
CA ASN A 25 -15.28 19.25 19.13
C ASN A 25 -14.67 19.03 20.52
N LYS A 26 -13.85 19.98 20.97
CA LYS A 26 -13.24 19.91 22.32
C LYS A 26 -14.31 19.75 23.40
N LEU A 27 -14.13 18.71 24.23
CA LEU A 27 -15.04 18.40 25.37
C LEU A 27 -16.48 18.06 24.94
N LYS A 28 -16.70 17.63 23.71
CA LYS A 28 -18.02 17.20 23.23
C LYS A 28 -18.04 15.70 22.96
N THR A 29 -19.21 15.11 22.97
CA THR A 29 -19.43 13.78 22.35
C THR A 29 -19.36 13.94 20.83
N VAL A 30 -18.71 13.03 20.17
CA VAL A 30 -18.46 13.09 18.73
C VAL A 30 -18.82 11.78 18.04
N GLU A 31 -19.16 11.89 16.77
CA GLU A 31 -19.41 10.77 15.86
C GLU A 31 -18.53 10.87 14.61
N THR A 32 -18.51 9.82 13.80
CA THR A 32 -17.76 9.79 12.54
C THR A 32 -18.14 10.93 11.60
N VAL A 33 -19.42 11.34 11.60
CA VAL A 33 -19.92 12.45 10.79
C VAL A 33 -19.27 13.78 11.12
N ASP A 34 -18.86 14.00 12.38
CA ASP A 34 -18.21 15.26 12.80
C ASP A 34 -16.79 15.35 12.24
N LEU A 35 -16.06 14.23 12.22
CA LEU A 35 -14.76 14.15 11.55
C LEU A 35 -14.92 14.39 10.04
N LYS A 36 -15.87 13.71 9.39
CA LYS A 36 -16.16 13.88 7.97
C LYS A 36 -16.45 15.34 7.62
N LYS A 37 -17.36 16.00 8.35
CA LYS A 37 -17.68 17.43 8.16
C LYS A 37 -16.46 18.33 8.30
N SER A 38 -15.60 18.08 9.30
CA SER A 38 -14.37 18.87 9.47
C SER A 38 -13.42 18.71 8.28
N ILE A 39 -13.31 17.50 7.73
CA ILE A 39 -12.48 17.25 6.55
C ILE A 39 -13.07 17.98 5.33
N GLU A 40 -14.36 17.81 5.07
CA GLU A 40 -15.05 18.46 3.93
C GLU A 40 -14.96 19.99 4.00
N ASN A 41 -15.15 20.56 5.17
CA ASN A 41 -15.05 22.00 5.39
C ASN A 41 -13.63 22.56 5.18
N THR A 42 -12.60 21.79 5.52
CA THR A 42 -11.22 22.27 5.43
C THR A 42 -10.57 22.00 4.08
N THR A 43 -11.02 20.97 3.37
CA THR A 43 -10.42 20.53 2.09
C THR A 43 -11.31 20.76 0.88
N GLY A 44 -12.62 20.95 1.07
CA GLY A 44 -13.60 21.01 -0.01
C GLY A 44 -13.87 19.67 -0.70
N GLN A 45 -13.29 18.57 -0.21
CA GLN A 45 -13.42 17.24 -0.82
C GLN A 45 -14.61 16.49 -0.23
N ASN A 46 -15.48 15.92 -1.09
CA ASN A 46 -16.49 14.98 -0.65
C ASN A 46 -15.85 13.61 -0.40
N LEU A 47 -16.04 13.09 0.81
CA LEU A 47 -15.50 11.79 1.25
C LEU A 47 -16.58 10.72 1.50
N ASP A 48 -17.81 10.91 1.01
CA ASP A 48 -18.86 9.89 1.13
C ASP A 48 -18.38 8.53 0.67
N TRP A 49 -17.72 8.47 -0.49
CA TRP A 49 -17.17 7.24 -1.05
C TRP A 49 -16.19 6.54 -0.10
N PHE A 50 -15.32 7.30 0.60
CA PHE A 50 -14.32 6.75 1.50
C PHE A 50 -14.96 6.15 2.76
N PHE A 51 -15.84 6.93 3.40
CA PHE A 51 -16.51 6.49 4.63
C PHE A 51 -17.46 5.32 4.35
N ASN A 52 -18.20 5.33 3.23
CA ASN A 52 -19.04 4.21 2.83
C ASN A 52 -18.20 2.94 2.63
N GLN A 53 -17.15 3.03 1.84
CA GLN A 53 -16.28 1.91 1.50
C GLN A 53 -15.59 1.27 2.72
N TRP A 54 -15.17 2.07 3.70
CA TRP A 54 -14.31 1.59 4.77
C TRP A 54 -14.99 1.44 6.13
N LEU A 55 -16.17 1.96 6.33
CA LEU A 55 -16.90 1.90 7.61
C LEU A 55 -18.27 1.25 7.49
N TYR A 56 -18.93 1.35 6.35
CA TYR A 56 -20.33 0.92 6.21
C TYR A 56 -20.50 -0.26 5.27
N GLU A 57 -19.60 -0.47 4.32
CA GLU A 57 -19.62 -1.62 3.44
C GLU A 57 -18.70 -2.75 3.94
N PRO A 58 -19.06 -4.02 3.68
CA PRO A 58 -18.26 -5.16 4.11
C PRO A 58 -17.07 -5.41 3.18
N GLY A 59 -16.06 -6.10 3.72
CA GLY A 59 -14.93 -6.62 2.96
C GLY A 59 -13.72 -5.70 2.92
N PHE A 60 -12.77 -6.09 2.11
CA PHE A 60 -11.51 -5.39 1.85
C PHE A 60 -10.98 -5.82 0.48
N PRO A 61 -10.11 -5.04 -0.16
CA PRO A 61 -9.60 -5.37 -1.48
C PRO A 61 -8.65 -6.56 -1.47
N GLU A 62 -8.75 -7.41 -2.49
CA GLU A 62 -7.74 -8.41 -2.83
C GLU A 62 -7.09 -8.02 -4.15
N TYR A 63 -5.78 -7.82 -4.12
CA TYR A 63 -5.02 -7.41 -5.30
C TYR A 63 -4.17 -8.55 -5.85
N GLU A 64 -4.24 -8.78 -7.15
CA GLU A 64 -3.24 -9.51 -7.90
C GLU A 64 -2.36 -8.50 -8.62
N VAL A 65 -1.03 -8.53 -8.34
CA VAL A 65 -0.10 -7.53 -8.84
C VAL A 65 1.08 -8.19 -9.53
N SER A 66 1.35 -7.74 -10.73
CA SER A 66 2.56 -8.09 -11.48
C SER A 66 3.21 -6.83 -12.08
N TRP A 67 4.48 -6.92 -12.46
CA TRP A 67 5.13 -5.82 -13.13
C TRP A 67 6.11 -6.31 -14.20
N ASN A 68 6.31 -5.47 -15.20
CA ASN A 68 7.27 -5.69 -16.27
C ASN A 68 8.05 -4.41 -16.57
N TYR A 69 9.31 -4.55 -16.97
CA TYR A 69 10.16 -3.45 -17.37
C TYR A 69 10.53 -3.52 -18.83
N ASN A 70 10.19 -2.50 -19.58
CA ASN A 70 10.60 -2.32 -20.97
C ASN A 70 11.88 -1.49 -21.03
N GLN A 71 13.02 -2.16 -21.30
CA GLN A 71 14.32 -1.51 -21.35
C GLN A 71 14.44 -0.47 -22.49
N ARG A 72 13.79 -0.72 -23.62
CA ARG A 72 13.84 0.18 -24.80
C ARG A 72 13.08 1.49 -24.52
N MET A 73 11.94 1.39 -23.87
CA MET A 73 11.09 2.54 -23.52
C MET A 73 11.48 3.14 -22.17
N LYS A 74 12.33 2.49 -21.40
CA LYS A 74 12.65 2.86 -20.00
C LYS A 74 11.39 3.00 -19.15
N GLU A 75 10.45 2.10 -19.31
CA GLU A 75 9.12 2.14 -18.70
C GLU A 75 8.90 0.90 -17.82
N LEU A 76 8.50 1.13 -16.59
CA LEU A 76 7.96 0.12 -15.68
C LEU A 76 6.44 0.12 -15.82
N SER A 77 5.86 -1.01 -16.21
CA SER A 77 4.42 -1.24 -16.22
C SER A 77 4.03 -2.09 -15.02
N ILE A 78 3.12 -1.59 -14.19
CA ILE A 78 2.56 -2.30 -13.04
C ILE A 78 1.11 -2.64 -13.36
N HIS A 79 0.82 -3.93 -13.41
CA HIS A 79 -0.53 -4.44 -13.64
C HIS A 79 -1.17 -4.77 -12.30
N VAL A 80 -2.31 -4.19 -12.02
CA VAL A 80 -3.07 -4.34 -10.78
C VAL A 80 -4.47 -4.78 -11.11
N LYS A 81 -4.89 -5.91 -10.53
CA LYS A 81 -6.24 -6.44 -10.68
C LYS A 81 -6.86 -6.61 -9.30
N GLN A 82 -8.09 -6.15 -9.12
CA GLN A 82 -8.91 -6.45 -7.95
C GLN A 82 -9.59 -7.80 -8.17
N ILE A 83 -9.38 -8.76 -7.24
CA ILE A 83 -9.80 -10.15 -7.41
C ILE A 83 -10.73 -10.66 -6.31
N GLN A 84 -11.23 -9.77 -5.46
CA GLN A 84 -12.27 -10.11 -4.48
C GLN A 84 -13.58 -10.54 -5.18
N ASP A 85 -14.41 -11.29 -4.46
CA ASP A 85 -15.72 -11.68 -4.96
C ASP A 85 -16.69 -10.50 -5.01
N LEU A 86 -16.95 -9.98 -6.20
CA LEU A 86 -17.84 -8.83 -6.42
C LEU A 86 -19.32 -9.09 -6.10
N LYS A 87 -19.71 -10.32 -5.77
CA LYS A 87 -21.05 -10.61 -5.27
C LYS A 87 -21.21 -10.20 -3.81
N THR A 88 -20.11 -10.12 -3.07
CA THR A 88 -20.10 -9.86 -1.62
C THR A 88 -19.34 -8.60 -1.25
N THR A 89 -18.50 -8.09 -2.13
CA THR A 89 -17.57 -7.00 -1.84
C THR A 89 -17.45 -6.08 -3.05
N SER A 90 -17.64 -4.79 -2.87
CA SER A 90 -17.53 -3.79 -3.94
C SER A 90 -16.08 -3.64 -4.46
N LEU A 91 -15.92 -2.92 -5.57
CA LEU A 91 -14.59 -2.44 -5.98
C LEU A 91 -14.12 -1.35 -5.03
N PHE A 92 -12.83 -1.40 -4.68
CA PHE A 92 -12.20 -0.42 -3.82
C PHE A 92 -11.49 0.66 -4.63
N LYS A 93 -11.67 1.90 -4.19
CA LYS A 93 -10.95 3.07 -4.71
C LYS A 93 -9.98 3.56 -3.65
N MET A 94 -8.66 3.53 -3.95
CA MET A 94 -7.64 4.00 -3.01
C MET A 94 -6.38 4.50 -3.73
N PRO A 95 -5.72 5.53 -3.18
CA PRO A 95 -4.33 5.81 -3.52
C PRO A 95 -3.43 4.75 -2.88
N ILE A 96 -2.61 4.12 -3.70
CA ILE A 96 -1.69 3.06 -3.28
C ILE A 96 -0.25 3.55 -3.44
N ARG A 97 0.55 3.41 -2.39
CA ARG A 97 1.98 3.73 -2.43
C ARG A 97 2.76 2.60 -3.10
N ILE A 98 3.57 2.95 -4.07
CA ILE A 98 4.48 2.04 -4.77
C ILE A 98 5.90 2.47 -4.44
N LEU A 99 6.69 1.59 -3.83
CA LEU A 99 8.12 1.81 -3.66
C LEU A 99 8.89 1.12 -4.78
N ILE A 100 9.71 1.87 -5.47
CA ILE A 100 10.56 1.39 -6.57
C ILE A 100 12.03 1.60 -6.19
N ASP A 101 12.85 0.55 -6.32
CA ASP A 101 14.32 0.64 -6.20
C ASP A 101 14.96 0.33 -7.56
N ASN A 102 15.38 1.37 -8.25
CA ASN A 102 16.13 1.29 -9.51
C ASN A 102 17.62 1.70 -9.33
N GLY A 103 18.11 1.67 -8.08
CA GLY A 103 19.39 2.20 -7.61
C GLY A 103 19.21 3.42 -6.71
N LYS A 104 18.02 4.02 -6.74
CA LYS A 104 17.50 4.99 -5.77
C LYS A 104 16.10 4.51 -5.38
N LYS A 105 15.75 4.64 -4.11
CA LYS A 105 14.40 4.30 -3.64
C LYS A 105 13.49 5.50 -3.81
N GLU A 106 12.43 5.34 -4.58
CA GLU A 106 11.47 6.38 -4.90
C GLU A 106 10.05 5.86 -4.62
N GLU A 107 9.23 6.70 -3.98
CA GLU A 107 7.81 6.41 -3.77
C GLU A 107 6.97 7.10 -4.84
N HIS A 108 6.00 6.37 -5.35
CA HIS A 108 4.97 6.85 -6.26
C HIS A 108 3.60 6.53 -5.69
N ILE A 109 2.60 7.35 -6.00
CA ILE A 109 1.21 7.10 -5.63
C ILE A 109 0.43 6.85 -6.92
N ILE A 110 -0.30 5.74 -6.95
CA ILE A 110 -1.23 5.40 -8.02
C ILE A 110 -2.65 5.28 -7.45
N TRP A 111 -3.65 5.73 -8.19
CA TRP A 111 -5.04 5.53 -7.81
C TRP A 111 -5.56 4.24 -8.43
N VAL A 112 -5.87 3.28 -7.58
CA VAL A 112 -6.52 2.02 -7.99
C VAL A 112 -8.01 2.18 -7.72
N GLU A 113 -8.82 2.16 -8.77
CA GLU A 113 -10.28 2.32 -8.68
C GLU A 113 -11.03 1.37 -9.62
N ASP A 114 -10.34 0.81 -10.61
CA ASP A 114 -10.92 -0.12 -11.57
C ASP A 114 -10.63 -1.59 -11.20
N LEU A 115 -11.38 -2.49 -11.84
CA LEU A 115 -11.19 -3.94 -11.68
C LEU A 115 -9.80 -4.39 -12.18
N ASP A 116 -9.32 -3.77 -13.25
CA ASP A 116 -8.08 -4.13 -13.93
C ASP A 116 -7.42 -2.87 -14.51
N SER A 117 -6.19 -2.59 -14.12
CA SER A 117 -5.46 -1.37 -14.48
C SER A 117 -3.99 -1.63 -14.75
N VAL A 118 -3.41 -0.85 -15.66
CA VAL A 118 -1.97 -0.84 -15.93
C VAL A 118 -1.43 0.57 -15.70
N PHE A 119 -0.51 0.70 -14.78
CA PHE A 119 0.17 1.95 -14.45
C PHE A 119 1.57 1.96 -15.03
N LYS A 120 1.93 3.05 -15.69
CA LYS A 120 3.22 3.23 -16.35
C LYS A 120 4.05 4.28 -15.63
N ILE A 121 5.27 3.92 -15.25
CA ILE A 121 6.20 4.78 -14.53
C ILE A 121 7.53 4.78 -15.29
N ASN A 122 8.05 5.96 -15.56
CA ASN A 122 9.38 6.08 -16.17
C ASN A 122 10.47 5.62 -15.19
N SER A 123 11.34 4.75 -15.65
CA SER A 123 12.48 4.25 -14.86
C SER A 123 13.70 4.06 -15.76
N ASN A 124 14.76 4.79 -15.49
CA ASN A 124 15.98 4.74 -16.31
C ASN A 124 16.70 3.40 -16.29
N LYS A 125 16.43 2.56 -15.28
CA LYS A 125 17.02 1.23 -15.11
C LYS A 125 15.92 0.26 -14.68
N ARG A 126 16.13 -1.04 -14.99
CA ARG A 126 15.28 -2.10 -14.46
C ARG A 126 15.27 -2.05 -12.93
N PRO A 127 14.10 -1.93 -12.28
CA PRO A 127 14.02 -1.97 -10.84
C PRO A 127 14.52 -3.30 -10.27
N LYS A 128 15.26 -3.23 -9.18
CA LYS A 128 15.63 -4.39 -8.36
C LYS A 128 14.51 -4.79 -7.41
N MET A 129 13.63 -3.83 -7.08
CA MET A 129 12.50 -4.05 -6.19
C MET A 129 11.35 -3.13 -6.58
N VAL A 130 10.15 -3.69 -6.60
CA VAL A 130 8.88 -2.97 -6.71
C VAL A 130 7.98 -3.49 -5.60
N ILE A 131 7.53 -2.61 -4.71
CA ILE A 131 6.62 -2.94 -3.62
C ILE A 131 5.31 -2.21 -3.84
N PHE A 132 4.23 -2.96 -4.02
CA PHE A 132 2.87 -2.44 -4.05
C PHE A 132 2.34 -2.34 -2.62
N ASN A 133 1.62 -1.27 -2.31
CA ASN A 133 1.10 -0.96 -0.99
C ASN A 133 2.23 -0.89 0.07
N SER A 134 3.32 -0.18 -0.26
CA SER A 134 4.47 -0.05 0.63
C SER A 134 4.06 0.51 1.99
N GLY A 135 4.56 -0.13 3.05
CA GLY A 135 4.16 0.14 4.43
C GLY A 135 2.80 -0.43 4.81
N MET A 136 2.17 -1.26 3.95
CA MET A 136 0.86 -1.90 4.19
C MET A 136 -0.22 -0.94 4.69
N ARG A 137 -0.28 0.25 4.09
CA ARG A 137 -1.15 1.34 4.55
C ARG A 137 -2.62 1.07 4.27
N VAL A 138 -2.93 0.31 3.23
CA VAL A 138 -4.28 -0.15 2.88
C VAL A 138 -4.44 -1.61 3.30
N PRO A 139 -5.36 -1.95 4.21
CA PRO A 139 -5.68 -3.33 4.53
C PRO A 139 -6.09 -4.09 3.26
N SER A 140 -5.35 -5.12 2.90
CA SER A 140 -5.60 -5.87 1.67
C SER A 140 -4.94 -7.24 1.69
N ILE A 141 -5.48 -8.17 0.89
CA ILE A 141 -4.74 -9.38 0.52
C ILE A 141 -3.98 -9.08 -0.78
N LEU A 142 -2.69 -9.42 -0.79
CA LEU A 142 -1.82 -9.19 -1.93
C LEU A 142 -1.31 -10.52 -2.48
N LYS A 143 -1.65 -10.82 -3.75
CA LYS A 143 -1.10 -11.93 -4.52
C LYS A 143 -0.07 -11.39 -5.52
N THR A 144 1.14 -11.93 -5.46
CA THR A 144 2.22 -11.59 -6.41
C THR A 144 2.95 -12.85 -6.83
N ASN A 145 3.60 -12.79 -7.98
CA ASN A 145 4.45 -13.88 -8.49
C ASN A 145 5.95 -13.63 -8.26
N LYS A 146 6.31 -12.86 -7.22
CA LYS A 146 7.71 -12.56 -6.90
C LYS A 146 8.55 -13.84 -6.75
N SER A 147 9.72 -13.82 -7.38
CA SER A 147 10.69 -14.90 -7.25
C SER A 147 11.31 -14.93 -5.85
N VAL A 148 11.97 -16.04 -5.50
CA VAL A 148 12.76 -16.12 -4.25
C VAL A 148 13.84 -15.04 -4.21
N ALA A 149 14.45 -14.71 -5.36
CA ALA A 149 15.46 -13.66 -5.43
C ALA A 149 14.87 -12.26 -5.12
N ASP A 150 13.70 -11.95 -5.68
CA ASP A 150 13.01 -10.67 -5.44
C ASP A 150 12.60 -10.54 -3.98
N LEU A 151 12.03 -11.59 -3.39
CA LEU A 151 11.61 -11.60 -1.99
C LEU A 151 12.81 -11.46 -1.04
N ARG A 152 13.92 -12.12 -1.32
CA ARG A 152 15.15 -11.97 -0.53
C ARG A 152 15.72 -10.57 -0.63
N TYR A 153 15.69 -9.97 -1.83
CA TYR A 153 16.12 -8.59 -2.01
C TYR A 153 15.23 -7.63 -1.23
N GLN A 154 13.91 -7.81 -1.29
CA GLN A 154 12.94 -7.03 -0.52
C GLN A 154 13.14 -7.20 0.99
N LEU A 155 13.29 -8.43 1.48
CA LEU A 155 13.54 -8.73 2.88
C LEU A 155 14.75 -7.97 3.43
N LYS A 156 15.81 -7.87 2.67
CA LYS A 156 17.06 -7.23 3.07
C LYS A 156 17.04 -5.71 2.91
N ASN A 157 16.34 -5.18 1.91
CA ASN A 157 16.53 -3.79 1.43
C ASN A 157 15.31 -2.90 1.58
N ALA A 158 14.12 -3.44 1.86
CA ALA A 158 12.94 -2.62 2.05
C ALA A 158 13.09 -1.74 3.31
N PRO A 159 12.84 -0.41 3.20
CA PRO A 159 13.03 0.50 4.33
C PRO A 159 11.99 0.27 5.43
N ASN A 160 10.77 -0.10 5.08
CA ASN A 160 9.68 -0.30 6.01
C ASN A 160 9.71 -1.73 6.57
N ALA A 161 9.57 -1.87 7.89
CA ALA A 161 9.55 -3.17 8.56
C ALA A 161 8.40 -4.07 8.08
N LEU A 162 7.19 -3.51 7.86
CA LEU A 162 6.05 -4.28 7.39
C LEU A 162 6.29 -4.90 6.00
N ASP A 163 7.00 -4.19 5.13
CA ASP A 163 7.38 -4.70 3.80
C ASP A 163 8.39 -5.86 3.90
N ARG A 164 9.29 -5.82 4.90
CA ARG A 164 10.23 -6.92 5.19
C ARG A 164 9.53 -8.12 5.80
N ILE A 165 8.63 -7.88 6.76
CA ILE A 165 7.80 -8.92 7.38
C ILE A 165 6.98 -9.65 6.32
N TRP A 166 6.33 -8.91 5.42
CA TRP A 166 5.57 -9.51 4.33
C TRP A 166 6.46 -10.39 3.43
N ALA A 167 7.66 -9.91 3.08
CA ALA A 167 8.61 -10.69 2.29
C ALA A 167 9.07 -11.96 3.01
N ALA A 168 9.28 -11.91 4.33
CA ALA A 168 9.59 -13.08 5.14
C ALA A 168 8.45 -14.11 5.14
N GLN A 169 7.22 -13.65 5.29
CA GLN A 169 6.02 -14.50 5.22
C GLN A 169 5.88 -15.17 3.86
N GLU A 170 6.08 -14.44 2.76
CA GLU A 170 6.03 -15.02 1.42
C GLU A 170 7.19 -16.01 1.16
N LEU A 171 8.38 -15.74 1.68
CA LEU A 171 9.50 -16.68 1.63
C LEU A 171 9.23 -17.96 2.41
N SER A 172 8.61 -17.85 3.59
CA SER A 172 8.29 -19.02 4.42
C SER A 172 7.36 -20.02 3.73
N LYS A 173 6.52 -19.56 2.79
CA LYS A 173 5.66 -20.42 1.95
C LYS A 173 6.46 -21.26 0.94
N LYS A 174 7.71 -20.85 0.62
CA LYS A 174 8.59 -21.50 -0.37
C LYS A 174 9.58 -22.47 0.30
N LYS A 175 9.06 -23.36 1.16
CA LYS A 175 9.81 -24.31 1.99
C LYS A 175 10.78 -25.20 1.20
N GLY A 176 11.75 -25.80 1.92
CA GLY A 176 12.68 -26.82 1.39
C GLY A 176 13.83 -26.28 0.57
N ARG A 177 14.10 -24.99 0.60
CA ARG A 177 15.23 -24.36 -0.08
C ARG A 177 16.19 -23.77 0.95
N LYS A 178 17.40 -24.32 1.09
CA LYS A 178 18.44 -23.80 1.99
C LYS A 178 18.62 -22.29 1.89
N ILE A 179 18.57 -21.74 0.67
CA ILE A 179 18.71 -20.31 0.43
C ILE A 179 17.61 -19.45 1.08
N VAL A 180 16.42 -20.00 1.25
CA VAL A 180 15.30 -19.35 1.98
C VAL A 180 15.56 -19.40 3.48
N GLU A 181 15.96 -20.56 4.00
CA GLU A 181 16.28 -20.73 5.41
C GLU A 181 17.39 -19.80 5.87
N TYR A 182 18.48 -19.70 5.08
CA TYR A 182 19.57 -18.75 5.36
C TYR A 182 19.11 -17.29 5.33
N ALA A 183 18.26 -16.90 4.37
CA ALA A 183 17.78 -15.54 4.29
C ALA A 183 16.88 -15.15 5.48
N LEU A 184 16.03 -16.06 5.93
CA LEU A 184 15.17 -15.84 7.09
C LEU A 184 15.99 -15.79 8.39
N LEU A 185 16.98 -16.67 8.53
CA LEU A 185 17.87 -16.68 9.67
C LEU A 185 18.72 -15.41 9.75
N GLU A 186 19.31 -14.99 8.62
CA GLU A 186 20.07 -13.71 8.53
C GLU A 186 19.20 -12.53 8.93
N CYS A 187 17.94 -12.50 8.48
CA CYS A 187 17.00 -11.44 8.85
C CYS A 187 16.69 -11.46 10.35
N ALA A 188 16.35 -12.61 10.90
CA ALA A 188 16.04 -12.75 12.32
C ALA A 188 17.19 -12.33 13.25
N GLN A 189 18.44 -12.46 12.79
CA GLN A 189 19.61 -12.08 13.56
C GLN A 189 20.00 -10.61 13.43
N ASN A 190 19.69 -9.96 12.30
CA ASN A 190 20.27 -8.67 11.93
C ASN A 190 19.25 -7.57 11.62
N ASP A 191 17.92 -7.88 11.59
CA ASP A 191 16.93 -6.83 11.37
C ASP A 191 16.88 -5.89 12.57
N SER A 192 16.83 -4.58 12.29
CA SER A 192 16.74 -3.54 13.32
C SER A 192 15.36 -3.51 14.00
N PHE A 193 14.36 -4.11 13.40
CA PHE A 193 13.00 -4.26 13.92
C PHE A 193 12.76 -5.73 14.26
N TRP A 194 12.72 -6.04 15.53
CA TRP A 194 12.34 -7.37 15.99
C TRP A 194 10.82 -7.44 16.18
N ALA A 195 10.15 -8.37 15.57
CA ALA A 195 8.72 -8.66 15.75
C ALA A 195 8.50 -10.17 15.67
#